data_7002ec0006bce71261204c0d55ff643c
#
_entry.id   7002ec0006bce71261204c0d55ff643c
#
_cell.length_a   1.000
_cell.length_b   1.000
_cell.length_c   1.000
_cell.angle_alpha   90.00
_cell.angle_beta   90.00
_cell.angle_gamma   90.00
#
_symmetry.space_group_name_H-M   'P 1'
#
loop_
_entity.id
_entity.type
_entity.pdbx_description
1 polymer ?
#
loop_
_entity_poly.entity_id
_entity_poly.type
_entity_poly.pdbx_seq_one_letter_code
_entity_poly.pdbx_strand_id
1 'polypeptide(L)'
;MSDYNFLIVEDSPTMRQLISFSLRRIQNARIVEASDGVDALKKLSEGKYDLIIADINMPLMDGLKLLSIIRNDPSHHKVPVIIVTTEGAESDRDQGMKLGANAYLTKPIQTNELVNTVRDLIKIQD
;
A
#
# COMPACT_ATOMS: atom_id res chain seq x y z
N MET A 1 -12.67 -8.46 18.71
CA MET A 1 -11.45 -8.31 17.92
C MET A 1 -11.74 -7.66 16.60
N SER A 2 -10.96 -6.65 16.26
CA SER A 2 -11.09 -5.96 14.99
C SER A 2 -10.31 -6.71 13.92
N ASP A 3 -10.90 -6.86 12.74
CA ASP A 3 -10.18 -7.34 11.60
C ASP A 3 -9.40 -6.18 10.99
N TYR A 4 -8.27 -6.48 10.38
CA TYR A 4 -7.50 -5.49 9.63
C TYR A 4 -7.93 -5.54 8.18
N ASN A 5 -8.14 -4.37 7.57
CA ASN A 5 -8.46 -4.24 6.15
C ASN A 5 -7.27 -3.63 5.44
N PHE A 6 -6.67 -4.39 4.53
CA PHE A 6 -5.52 -3.93 3.75
C PHE A 6 -5.91 -3.76 2.30
N LEU A 7 -5.48 -2.67 1.68
CA LEU A 7 -5.68 -2.43 0.26
C LEU A 7 -4.35 -2.57 -0.45
N ILE A 8 -4.30 -3.41 -1.47
CA ILE A 8 -3.13 -3.61 -2.31
C ILE A 8 -3.42 -3.00 -3.67
N VAL A 9 -2.59 -2.08 -4.13
CA VAL A 9 -2.73 -1.45 -5.44
C VAL A 9 -1.51 -1.82 -6.28
N GLU A 10 -1.72 -2.67 -7.27
CA GLU A 10 -0.65 -3.22 -8.09
C GLU A 10 -1.24 -3.70 -9.42
N ASP A 11 -0.66 -3.24 -10.53
CA ASP A 11 -1.18 -3.60 -11.85
C ASP A 11 -0.75 -4.99 -12.33
N SER A 12 0.35 -5.53 -11.79
CA SER A 12 0.81 -6.88 -12.12
C SER A 12 0.02 -7.92 -11.32
N PRO A 13 -0.74 -8.82 -11.97
CA PRO A 13 -1.47 -9.85 -11.23
C PRO A 13 -0.55 -10.75 -10.41
N THR A 14 0.62 -11.10 -10.95
CA THR A 14 1.58 -11.96 -10.25
C THR A 14 2.10 -11.29 -8.98
N MET A 15 2.49 -10.02 -9.08
CA MET A 15 2.99 -9.28 -7.92
C MET A 15 1.88 -9.07 -6.90
N ARG A 16 0.66 -8.78 -7.37
CA ARG A 16 -0.49 -8.59 -6.50
C ARG A 16 -0.78 -9.85 -5.69
N GLN A 17 -0.69 -11.03 -6.34
CA GLN A 17 -0.87 -12.30 -5.66
C GLN A 17 0.23 -12.57 -4.65
N LEU A 18 1.46 -12.22 -4.96
CA LEU A 18 2.56 -12.40 -4.03
C LEU A 18 2.35 -11.56 -2.77
N ILE A 19 1.98 -10.30 -2.93
CA ILE A 19 1.73 -9.41 -1.79
C ILE A 19 0.55 -9.94 -0.97
N SER A 20 -0.53 -10.29 -1.65
CA SER A 20 -1.74 -10.80 -0.99
C SER A 20 -1.43 -12.06 -0.19
N PHE A 21 -0.72 -13.00 -0.79
CA PHE A 21 -0.34 -14.24 -0.13
C PHE A 21 0.52 -13.98 1.10
N SER A 22 1.48 -13.05 0.97
CA SER A 22 2.36 -12.69 2.10
C SER A 22 1.57 -12.12 3.27
N LEU A 23 0.59 -11.28 2.99
CA LEU A 23 -0.19 -10.61 4.04
C LEU A 23 -1.13 -11.57 4.77
N ARG A 24 -1.41 -12.74 4.20
CA ARG A 24 -2.23 -13.74 4.88
C ARG A 24 -1.57 -14.30 6.13
N ARG A 25 -0.28 -14.06 6.32
CA ARG A 25 0.41 -14.41 7.56
C ARG A 25 -0.05 -13.57 8.73
N ILE A 26 -0.68 -12.44 8.48
CA ILE A 26 -1.18 -11.57 9.54
C ILE A 26 -2.58 -12.04 9.91
N GLN A 27 -2.75 -12.38 11.18
CA GLN A 27 -4.01 -12.87 11.68
C GLN A 27 -5.10 -11.81 11.56
N ASN A 28 -6.28 -12.23 11.12
CA ASN A 28 -7.45 -11.36 10.93
C ASN A 28 -7.27 -10.32 9.81
N ALA A 29 -6.39 -10.58 8.86
CA ALA A 29 -6.21 -9.69 7.72
C ALA A 29 -7.25 -9.96 6.66
N ARG A 30 -7.96 -8.90 6.25
CA ARG A 30 -8.83 -8.92 5.07
C ARG A 30 -8.13 -8.13 3.99
N ILE A 31 -8.01 -8.71 2.82
CA ILE A 31 -7.21 -8.13 1.74
C ILE A 31 -8.11 -7.76 0.58
N VAL A 32 -8.06 -6.49 0.17
CA VAL A 32 -8.78 -5.99 -0.99
C VAL A 32 -7.72 -5.60 -2.03
N GLU A 33 -7.95 -5.99 -3.26
CA GLU A 33 -7.00 -5.76 -4.35
C GLU A 33 -7.56 -4.76 -5.34
N ALA A 34 -6.71 -3.85 -5.78
CA ALA A 34 -7.01 -2.91 -6.85
C ALA A 34 -5.95 -3.07 -7.93
N SER A 35 -6.37 -3.05 -9.18
CA SER A 35 -5.49 -3.30 -10.33
C SER A 35 -4.77 -2.04 -10.82
N ASP A 36 -5.21 -0.87 -10.42
CA ASP A 36 -4.59 0.41 -10.78
C ASP A 36 -5.08 1.50 -9.83
N GLY A 37 -4.61 2.74 -10.06
CA GLY A 37 -4.96 3.85 -9.18
C GLY A 37 -6.43 4.24 -9.25
N VAL A 38 -7.04 4.11 -10.43
CA VAL A 38 -8.46 4.43 -10.59
C VAL A 38 -9.33 3.44 -9.82
N ASP A 39 -8.99 2.14 -9.94
CA ASP A 39 -9.68 1.10 -9.18
C ASP A 39 -9.48 1.30 -7.67
N ALA A 40 -8.29 1.76 -7.27
CA ALA A 40 -8.00 2.06 -5.87
C ALA A 40 -8.91 3.17 -5.34
N LEU A 41 -9.13 4.22 -6.12
CA LEU A 41 -10.01 5.30 -5.70
C LEU A 41 -11.44 4.80 -5.48
N LYS A 42 -11.89 3.90 -6.35
CA LYS A 42 -13.20 3.29 -6.19
C LYS A 42 -13.27 2.50 -4.88
N LYS A 43 -12.26 1.68 -4.60
CA LYS A 43 -12.21 0.90 -3.36
C LYS A 43 -12.18 1.79 -2.12
N LEU A 44 -11.43 2.89 -2.20
CA LEU A 44 -11.34 3.84 -1.08
C LEU A 44 -12.69 4.50 -0.80
N SER A 45 -13.50 4.73 -1.81
CA SER A 45 -14.83 5.31 -1.62
C SER A 45 -15.82 4.32 -1.02
N GLU A 46 -15.51 3.03 -1.08
CA GLU A 46 -16.42 1.96 -0.64
C GLU A 46 -16.13 1.44 0.77
N GLY A 47 -14.98 1.79 1.35
CA GLY A 47 -14.63 1.26 2.65
C GLY A 47 -13.49 2.00 3.32
N LYS A 48 -13.13 1.54 4.50
CA LYS A 48 -12.01 2.07 5.26
C LYS A 48 -10.92 1.02 5.38
N TYR A 49 -9.67 1.48 5.35
CA TYR A 49 -8.52 0.60 5.37
C TYR A 49 -7.57 0.97 6.49
N ASP A 50 -6.88 -0.03 7.01
CA ASP A 50 -5.89 0.14 8.07
C ASP A 50 -4.50 0.33 7.51
N LEU A 51 -4.30 -0.04 6.25
CA LEU A 51 -3.01 0.08 5.58
C LEU A 51 -3.20 -0.06 4.08
N ILE A 52 -2.42 0.70 3.32
CA ILE A 52 -2.44 0.65 1.86
C ILE A 52 -1.03 0.38 1.37
N ILE A 53 -0.90 -0.58 0.44
CA ILE A 53 0.36 -0.87 -0.25
C ILE A 53 0.15 -0.50 -1.71
N ALA A 54 0.98 0.40 -2.24
CA ALA A 54 0.81 0.89 -3.60
C ALA A 54 2.13 0.89 -4.37
N ASP A 55 2.11 0.31 -5.56
CA ASP A 55 3.24 0.37 -6.48
C ASP A 55 3.30 1.80 -7.06
N ILE A 56 4.50 2.35 -7.12
CA ILE A 56 4.68 3.66 -7.75
C ILE A 56 4.48 3.59 -9.26
N ASN A 57 4.98 2.52 -9.88
CA ASN A 57 4.97 2.39 -11.35
C ASN A 57 3.71 1.70 -11.85
N MET A 58 2.68 2.49 -12.11
CA MET A 58 1.41 1.97 -12.63
C MET A 58 0.92 2.84 -13.79
N PRO A 59 0.18 2.24 -14.74
CA PRO A 59 -0.42 3.03 -15.81
C PRO A 59 -1.56 3.90 -15.28
N LEU A 60 -1.92 4.92 -16.04
CA LEU A 60 -3.04 5.83 -15.80
C LEU A 60 -2.82 6.76 -14.60
N MET A 61 -2.51 6.20 -13.45
CA MET A 61 -2.26 6.97 -12.23
C MET A 61 -1.16 6.26 -11.46
N ASP A 62 0.00 6.88 -11.33
CA ASP A 62 1.11 6.29 -10.57
C ASP A 62 0.85 6.34 -9.07
N GLY A 63 1.67 5.60 -8.32
CA GLY A 63 1.50 5.50 -6.88
C GLY A 63 1.74 6.80 -6.13
N LEU A 64 2.57 7.69 -6.66
CA LEU A 64 2.81 8.99 -6.01
C LEU A 64 1.58 9.88 -6.11
N LYS A 65 0.92 9.87 -7.27
CA LYS A 65 -0.32 10.61 -7.44
C LYS A 65 -1.40 10.06 -6.54
N LEU A 66 -1.50 8.74 -6.48
CA LEU A 66 -2.48 8.09 -5.59
C LEU A 66 -2.22 8.46 -4.14
N LEU A 67 -0.96 8.43 -3.70
CA LEU A 67 -0.59 8.80 -2.34
C LEU A 67 -1.03 10.24 -2.02
N SER A 68 -0.80 11.16 -2.95
CA SER A 68 -1.22 12.54 -2.77
C SER A 68 -2.73 12.64 -2.56
N ILE A 69 -3.50 11.90 -3.36
CA ILE A 69 -4.96 11.87 -3.23
C ILE A 69 -5.37 11.30 -1.87
N ILE A 70 -4.72 10.22 -1.44
CA ILE A 70 -5.02 9.60 -0.14
C ILE A 70 -4.78 10.58 1.00
N ARG A 71 -3.67 11.30 0.97
CA ARG A 71 -3.32 12.27 2.01
C ARG A 71 -4.26 13.47 2.06
N ASN A 72 -5.00 13.73 0.97
CA ASN A 72 -6.00 14.79 0.94
C ASN A 72 -7.42 14.28 1.15
N ASP A 73 -7.59 12.98 1.34
CA ASP A 73 -8.91 12.39 1.61
C ASP A 73 -9.21 12.45 3.10
N PRO A 74 -10.29 13.12 3.52
CA PRO A 74 -10.63 13.21 4.94
C PRO A 74 -10.76 11.86 5.65
N SER A 75 -11.19 10.83 4.93
CA SER A 75 -11.37 9.50 5.51
C SER A 75 -10.07 8.71 5.62
N HIS A 76 -9.06 9.04 4.81
CA HIS A 76 -7.83 8.23 4.71
C HIS A 76 -6.54 9.03 4.86
N HIS A 77 -6.63 10.29 5.28
CA HIS A 77 -5.44 11.15 5.31
C HIS A 77 -4.34 10.67 6.26
N LYS A 78 -4.68 9.83 7.22
CA LYS A 78 -3.71 9.30 8.20
C LYS A 78 -3.42 7.81 8.02
N VAL A 79 -4.02 7.16 7.04
CA VAL A 79 -3.81 5.73 6.86
C VAL A 79 -2.34 5.46 6.50
N PRO A 80 -1.70 4.45 7.11
CA PRO A 80 -0.34 4.08 6.72
C PRO A 80 -0.29 3.63 5.27
N VAL A 81 0.69 4.15 4.55
CA VAL A 81 0.91 3.79 3.15
C VAL A 81 2.34 3.30 2.98
N ILE A 82 2.48 2.12 2.41
CA ILE A 82 3.75 1.55 1.99
C ILE A 82 3.82 1.70 0.48
N ILE A 83 4.84 2.37 -0.03
CA ILE A 83 5.05 2.45 -1.47
C ILE A 83 6.04 1.37 -1.89
N VAL A 84 5.81 0.83 -3.09
CA VAL A 84 6.69 -0.18 -3.66
C VAL A 84 7.42 0.44 -4.83
N THR A 85 8.75 0.37 -4.80
CA THR A 85 9.60 1.04 -5.78
C THR A 85 10.46 0.03 -6.51
N THR A 86 10.93 0.41 -7.70
CA THR A 86 11.94 -0.35 -8.43
C THR A 86 13.32 -0.04 -7.83
N GLU A 87 14.18 -1.03 -7.78
CA GLU A 87 15.55 -0.84 -7.34
C GLU A 87 16.21 0.25 -8.19
N GLY A 88 16.90 1.18 -7.53
CA GLY A 88 17.53 2.31 -8.21
C GLY A 88 16.66 3.54 -8.38
N ALA A 89 15.38 3.47 -8.01
CA ALA A 89 14.45 4.59 -8.16
C ALA A 89 14.44 5.46 -6.88
N GLU A 90 15.61 5.94 -6.48
CA GLU A 90 15.76 6.70 -5.22
C GLU A 90 14.97 8.00 -5.23
N SER A 91 14.89 8.65 -6.39
CA SER A 91 14.13 9.88 -6.53
C SER A 91 12.64 9.66 -6.25
N ASP A 92 12.08 8.56 -6.75
CA ASP A 92 10.68 8.22 -6.51
C ASP A 92 10.43 7.91 -5.04
N ARG A 93 11.37 7.20 -4.41
CA ARG A 93 11.29 6.89 -2.99
C ARG A 93 11.28 8.17 -2.15
N ASP A 94 12.19 9.09 -2.46
CA ASP A 94 12.31 10.34 -1.70
C ASP A 94 11.05 11.19 -1.86
N GLN A 95 10.49 11.25 -3.07
CA GLN A 95 9.22 11.95 -3.30
C GLN A 95 8.08 11.32 -2.52
N GLY A 96 8.02 9.99 -2.51
CA GLY A 96 6.99 9.28 -1.76
C GLY A 96 7.04 9.58 -0.28
N MET A 97 8.24 9.57 0.29
CA MET A 97 8.39 9.87 1.71
C MET A 97 8.01 11.32 2.02
N LYS A 98 8.34 12.25 1.14
CA LYS A 98 7.94 13.65 1.31
C LYS A 98 6.43 13.84 1.21
N LEU A 99 5.78 13.04 0.37
CA LEU A 99 4.32 13.11 0.22
C LEU A 99 3.58 12.43 1.36
N GLY A 100 4.30 11.78 2.27
CA GLY A 100 3.70 11.20 3.46
C GLY A 100 3.57 9.69 3.48
N ALA A 101 4.36 8.98 2.68
CA ALA A 101 4.43 7.52 2.81
C ALA A 101 5.07 7.17 4.15
N ASN A 102 4.62 6.07 4.75
CA ASN A 102 5.14 5.63 6.05
C ASN A 102 6.34 4.71 5.90
N ALA A 103 6.44 4.05 4.75
CA ALA A 103 7.56 3.15 4.46
C ALA A 103 7.64 2.92 2.97
N TYR A 104 8.74 2.34 2.53
CA TYR A 104 8.88 1.89 1.16
C TYR A 104 9.49 0.50 1.14
N LEU A 105 9.21 -0.24 0.09
CA LEU A 105 9.83 -1.54 -0.16
C LEU A 105 10.33 -1.54 -1.59
N THR A 106 11.48 -2.16 -1.80
CA THR A 106 12.11 -2.23 -3.12
C THR A 106 11.83 -3.59 -3.74
N LYS A 107 11.49 -3.61 -5.02
CA LYS A 107 11.34 -4.86 -5.75
C LYS A 107 12.70 -5.50 -5.99
N PRO A 108 12.83 -6.83 -5.90
CA PRO A 108 11.80 -7.81 -5.61
C PRO A 108 11.41 -7.80 -4.13
N ILE A 109 10.10 -7.88 -3.86
CA ILE A 109 9.59 -7.82 -2.50
C ILE A 109 9.94 -9.10 -1.75
N GLN A 110 10.50 -8.95 -0.56
CA GLN A 110 10.78 -10.05 0.34
C GLN A 110 9.62 -10.22 1.32
N THR A 111 9.06 -11.41 1.39
CA THR A 111 7.87 -11.67 2.20
C THR A 111 8.08 -11.28 3.66
N ASN A 112 9.20 -11.67 4.26
CA ASN A 112 9.44 -11.37 5.67
C ASN A 112 9.56 -9.87 5.92
N GLU A 113 10.22 -9.15 5.02
CA GLU A 113 10.35 -7.69 5.14
C GLU A 113 9.00 -7.03 5.04
N LEU A 114 8.17 -7.44 4.08
CA LEU A 114 6.84 -6.91 3.91
C LEU A 114 5.99 -7.13 5.17
N VAL A 115 5.94 -8.37 5.65
CA VAL A 115 5.11 -8.71 6.80
C VAL A 115 5.57 -7.94 8.05
N ASN A 116 6.88 -7.85 8.27
CA ASN A 116 7.42 -7.13 9.43
C ASN A 116 7.11 -5.65 9.34
N THR A 117 7.22 -5.05 8.15
CA THR A 117 6.91 -3.64 7.96
C THR A 117 5.43 -3.36 8.24
N VAL A 118 4.55 -4.22 7.74
CA VAL A 118 3.11 -4.08 7.99
C VAL A 118 2.81 -4.19 9.47
N ARG A 119 3.38 -5.19 10.15
CA ARG A 119 3.13 -5.38 11.59
C ARG A 119 3.57 -4.18 12.40
N ASP A 120 4.72 -3.60 12.05
CA ASP A 120 5.22 -2.43 12.76
C ASP A 120 4.26 -1.24 12.58
N LEU A 121 3.74 -1.04 11.38
CA LEU A 121 2.87 0.09 11.10
C LEU A 121 1.50 -0.05 11.75
N ILE A 122 0.90 -1.25 11.75
CA ILE A 122 -0.40 -1.44 12.36
C ILE A 122 -0.33 -1.41 13.89
N LYS A 123 0.79 -1.76 14.50
CA LYS A 123 0.97 -1.64 15.95
C LYS A 123 0.97 -0.18 16.39
N ILE A 124 1.52 0.70 15.57
CA ILE A 124 1.58 2.12 15.88
C ILE A 124 0.19 2.74 15.94
N GLN A 125 -0.78 2.13 15.26
CA GLN A 125 -2.16 2.63 15.21
C GLN A 125 -3.00 2.22 16.41
N ASP A 126 -2.57 1.18 17.09
CA ASP A 126 -3.28 0.71 18.27
C ASP A 126 -2.93 1.59 19.48
#